data_03cd03044419b635416096c02031f1d3
#
_entry.id   03cd03044419b635416096c02031f1d3
#
_cell.length_a   1.000
_cell.length_b   1.000
_cell.length_c   1.000
_cell.angle_alpha   90.00
_cell.angle_beta   90.00
_cell.angle_gamma   90.00
#
_symmetry.space_group_name_H-M   'P 1'
#
loop_
_entity.id
_entity.type
_entity.pdbx_description
1 polymer ?
#
loop_
_entity_poly.entity_id
_entity_poly.type
_entity_poly.pdbx_seq_one_letter_code
_entity_poly.pdbx_strand_id
1 'polypeptide(L)'
;MTTVGLIGSGRIGGTVARLAVAAGHQVLLTNSRGPDTLKDLAAEIGPLARATTGREAAEGGDLVVVTIPLRAFPSVPARPLAGKVVIDTCNYHPQRDGQIPELDSGALTSSELIQRHLPESAVVKAFNNIYYRHLASLARPSGAADRSYLPIAGDDAAAKVAV
;
A
#
# COMPACT_ATOMS: atom_id res chain seq x y z
N MET A 1 1.37 16.75 8.90
CA MET A 1 1.15 16.39 7.49
C MET A 1 2.16 15.30 7.16
N THR A 2 1.70 14.14 6.71
CA THR A 2 2.54 12.97 6.42
C THR A 2 2.65 12.82 4.91
N THR A 3 3.78 12.35 4.41
CA THR A 3 3.94 11.96 3.01
C THR A 3 3.71 10.47 2.86
N VAL A 4 2.74 10.07 2.04
CA VAL A 4 2.43 8.67 1.74
C VAL A 4 3.02 8.30 0.38
N GLY A 5 3.99 7.40 0.38
CA GLY A 5 4.53 6.79 -0.84
C GLY A 5 3.63 5.65 -1.30
N LEU A 6 3.18 5.65 -2.55
CA LEU A 6 2.33 4.60 -3.11
C LEU A 6 3.09 3.83 -4.20
N ILE A 7 3.49 2.61 -3.91
CA ILE A 7 4.06 1.68 -4.87
C ILE A 7 2.92 0.89 -5.52
N GLY A 8 2.46 1.41 -6.64
CA GLY A 8 1.29 0.94 -7.37
C GLY A 8 0.09 1.89 -7.23
N SER A 9 -0.43 2.35 -8.37
CA SER A 9 -1.57 3.27 -8.46
C SER A 9 -2.73 2.63 -9.22
N GLY A 10 -3.02 1.37 -8.90
CA GLY A 10 -4.18 0.64 -9.39
C GLY A 10 -5.46 1.05 -8.66
N ARG A 11 -6.47 0.17 -8.66
CA ARG A 11 -7.79 0.45 -8.04
C ARG A 11 -7.67 0.77 -6.55
N ILE A 12 -6.99 -0.07 -5.78
CA ILE A 12 -6.78 0.17 -4.33
C ILE A 12 -5.86 1.37 -4.14
N GLY A 13 -4.68 1.40 -4.79
CA GLY A 13 -3.71 2.49 -4.62
C GLY A 13 -4.27 3.86 -4.98
N GLY A 14 -5.01 3.98 -6.09
CA GLY A 14 -5.68 5.22 -6.46
C GLY A 14 -6.78 5.63 -5.47
N THR A 15 -7.49 4.68 -4.86
CA THR A 15 -8.47 4.98 -3.81
C THR A 15 -7.79 5.45 -2.54
N VAL A 16 -6.74 4.77 -2.07
CA VAL A 16 -5.95 5.18 -0.91
C VAL A 16 -5.35 6.56 -1.12
N ALA A 17 -4.84 6.86 -2.33
CA ALA A 17 -4.30 8.16 -2.68
C ALA A 17 -5.34 9.30 -2.49
N ARG A 18 -6.55 9.11 -3.02
CA ARG A 18 -7.64 10.10 -2.88
C ARG A 18 -8.02 10.32 -1.42
N LEU A 19 -8.11 9.24 -0.64
CA LEU A 19 -8.44 9.33 0.78
C LEU A 19 -7.34 10.01 1.58
N ALA A 20 -6.06 9.72 1.30
CA ALA A 20 -4.92 10.36 1.94
C ALA A 20 -4.87 11.87 1.63
N VAL A 21 -5.07 12.27 0.38
CA VAL A 21 -5.14 13.69 0.00
C VAL A 21 -6.33 14.38 0.63
N ALA A 22 -7.50 13.74 0.66
CA ALA A 22 -8.68 14.29 1.34
C ALA A 22 -8.48 14.45 2.86
N ALA A 23 -7.61 13.65 3.47
CA ALA A 23 -7.17 13.78 4.86
C ALA A 23 -6.02 14.79 5.07
N GLY A 24 -5.56 15.47 4.02
CA GLY A 24 -4.52 16.50 4.09
C GLY A 24 -3.09 15.97 4.03
N HIS A 25 -2.88 14.75 3.57
CA HIS A 25 -1.55 14.15 3.38
C HIS A 25 -1.01 14.38 1.97
N GLN A 26 0.31 14.48 1.84
CA GLN A 26 0.97 14.43 0.54
C GLN A 26 1.03 12.99 0.02
N VAL A 27 0.93 12.81 -1.30
CA VAL A 27 0.96 11.49 -1.92
C VAL A 27 1.94 11.44 -3.10
N LEU A 28 2.84 10.44 -3.07
CA LEU A 28 3.77 10.13 -4.14
C LEU A 28 3.27 8.90 -4.90
N LEU A 29 2.75 9.11 -6.10
CA LEU A 29 2.12 8.07 -6.93
C LEU A 29 3.15 7.38 -7.82
N THR A 30 3.12 6.05 -7.87
CA THR A 30 3.95 5.29 -8.81
C THR A 30 3.20 4.18 -9.51
N ASN A 31 3.71 3.76 -10.64
CA ASN A 31 3.34 2.52 -11.31
C ASN A 31 4.54 1.95 -12.09
N SER A 32 4.38 0.77 -12.67
CA SER A 32 5.43 0.11 -13.47
C SER A 32 5.70 0.75 -14.84
N ARG A 33 4.85 1.68 -15.30
CA ARG A 33 4.97 2.33 -16.61
C ARG A 33 5.65 3.70 -16.56
N GLY A 34 5.97 4.16 -15.36
CA GLY A 34 6.65 5.44 -15.12
C GLY A 34 5.71 6.61 -14.83
N PRO A 35 6.28 7.70 -14.26
CA PRO A 35 5.51 8.84 -13.74
C PRO A 35 4.70 9.59 -14.80
N ASP A 36 5.16 9.63 -16.05
CA ASP A 36 4.43 10.33 -17.11
C ASP A 36 3.02 9.78 -17.34
N THR A 37 2.81 8.48 -17.11
CA THR A 37 1.49 7.84 -17.23
C THR A 37 0.54 8.13 -16.07
N LEU A 38 1.00 8.84 -15.05
CA LEU A 38 0.23 9.17 -13.85
C LEU A 38 -0.06 10.67 -13.71
N LYS A 39 0.34 11.50 -14.69
CA LYS A 39 0.13 12.95 -14.64
C LYS A 39 -1.35 13.31 -14.51
N ASP A 40 -2.20 12.67 -15.32
CA ASP A 40 -3.64 12.92 -15.28
C ASP A 40 -4.26 12.48 -13.96
N LEU A 41 -3.87 11.30 -13.44
CA LEU A 41 -4.32 10.83 -12.15
C LEU A 41 -3.88 11.75 -11.01
N ALA A 42 -2.64 12.23 -11.03
CA ALA A 42 -2.14 13.16 -10.02
C ALA A 42 -2.91 14.49 -10.07
N ALA A 43 -3.18 15.03 -11.27
CA ALA A 43 -3.96 16.25 -11.47
C ALA A 43 -5.41 16.08 -10.99
N GLU A 44 -6.04 14.93 -11.27
CA GLU A 44 -7.39 14.59 -10.79
C GLU A 44 -7.47 14.54 -9.26
N ILE A 45 -6.47 13.92 -8.61
CA ILE A 45 -6.44 13.79 -7.14
C ILE A 45 -6.21 15.14 -6.48
N GLY A 46 -5.41 16.02 -7.08
CA GLY A 46 -5.22 17.38 -6.61
C GLY A 46 -3.77 17.73 -6.23
N PRO A 47 -3.54 18.94 -5.69
CA PRO A 47 -2.20 19.55 -5.56
C PRO A 47 -1.28 18.84 -4.56
N LEU A 48 -1.81 17.99 -3.69
CA LEU A 48 -1.03 17.20 -2.74
C LEU A 48 -0.56 15.85 -3.33
N ALA A 49 -0.99 15.51 -4.57
CA ALA A 49 -0.56 14.30 -5.26
C ALA A 49 0.49 14.61 -6.32
N ARG A 50 1.53 13.78 -6.38
CA ARG A 50 2.62 13.90 -7.36
C ARG A 50 2.97 12.54 -7.94
N ALA A 51 3.10 12.45 -9.26
CA ALA A 51 3.64 11.29 -9.95
C ALA A 51 5.16 11.23 -9.78
N THR A 52 5.70 10.07 -9.40
CA THR A 52 7.13 9.86 -9.15
C THR A 52 7.57 8.47 -9.58
N THR A 53 8.86 8.18 -9.45
CA THR A 53 9.40 6.83 -9.58
C THR A 53 9.19 6.00 -8.31
N GLY A 54 9.23 4.67 -8.42
CA GLY A 54 9.11 3.77 -7.25
C GLY A 54 10.17 4.04 -6.18
N ARG A 55 11.37 4.40 -6.61
CA ARG A 55 12.47 4.75 -5.71
C ARG A 55 12.18 6.06 -4.95
N GLU A 56 11.77 7.10 -5.66
CA GLU A 56 11.45 8.40 -5.04
C GLU A 56 10.28 8.28 -4.05
N ALA A 57 9.25 7.48 -4.38
CA ALA A 57 8.15 7.23 -3.45
C ALA A 57 8.59 6.47 -2.20
N ALA A 58 9.49 5.49 -2.36
CA ALA A 58 10.07 4.75 -1.24
C ALA A 58 10.97 5.63 -0.37
N GLU A 59 11.78 6.50 -0.97
CA GLU A 59 12.68 7.41 -0.26
C GLU A 59 11.90 8.54 0.43
N GLY A 60 10.94 9.16 -0.28
CA GLY A 60 10.23 10.37 0.16
C GLY A 60 8.99 10.10 1.03
N GLY A 61 8.45 8.87 1.03
CA GLY A 61 7.31 8.52 1.90
C GLY A 61 7.72 8.37 3.35
N ASP A 62 7.01 9.01 4.28
CA ASP A 62 7.10 8.72 5.72
C ASP A 62 6.45 7.36 6.01
N LEU A 63 5.37 7.05 5.31
CA LEU A 63 4.65 5.79 5.28
C LEU A 63 4.56 5.32 3.83
N VAL A 64 4.79 4.04 3.57
CA VAL A 64 4.74 3.53 2.20
C VAL A 64 3.69 2.43 2.06
N VAL A 65 2.83 2.54 1.04
CA VAL A 65 1.78 1.56 0.73
C VAL A 65 2.18 0.78 -0.52
N VAL A 66 2.29 -0.53 -0.40
CA VAL A 66 2.53 -1.44 -1.52
C VAL A 66 1.20 -2.03 -1.99
N THR A 67 0.83 -1.71 -3.22
CA THR A 67 -0.48 -2.08 -3.81
C THR A 67 -0.30 -2.57 -5.25
N ILE A 68 0.47 -3.64 -5.39
CA ILE A 68 0.82 -4.28 -6.65
C ILE A 68 0.42 -5.76 -6.64
N PRO A 69 0.34 -6.45 -7.79
CA PRO A 69 0.25 -7.91 -7.81
C PRO A 69 1.41 -8.56 -7.03
N LEU A 70 1.12 -9.59 -6.24
CA LEU A 70 2.13 -10.21 -5.37
C LEU A 70 3.38 -10.67 -6.14
N ARG A 71 3.20 -11.19 -7.36
CA ARG A 71 4.32 -11.60 -8.25
C ARG A 71 5.32 -10.47 -8.56
N ALA A 72 4.89 -9.21 -8.43
CA ALA A 72 5.72 -8.04 -8.74
C ALA A 72 6.47 -7.50 -7.51
N PHE A 73 6.20 -8.03 -6.30
CA PHE A 73 6.80 -7.49 -5.10
C PHE A 73 8.34 -7.55 -5.07
N PRO A 74 9.05 -8.48 -5.72
CA PRO A 74 10.51 -8.45 -5.77
C PRO A 74 11.09 -7.19 -6.43
N SER A 75 10.28 -6.43 -7.19
CA SER A 75 10.68 -5.13 -7.76
C SER A 75 10.57 -3.97 -6.77
N VAL A 76 9.99 -4.17 -5.59
CA VAL A 76 9.90 -3.14 -4.55
C VAL A 76 11.30 -2.86 -4.01
N PRO A 77 11.76 -1.59 -4.00
CA PRO A 77 13.12 -1.25 -3.59
C PRO A 77 13.27 -1.38 -2.07
N ALA A 78 13.94 -2.44 -1.59
CA ALA A 78 14.06 -2.72 -0.16
C ALA A 78 14.91 -1.66 0.59
N ARG A 79 16.04 -1.27 0.00
CA ARG A 79 17.00 -0.36 0.65
C ARG A 79 16.41 1.00 1.04
N PRO A 80 15.63 1.69 0.17
CA PRO A 80 14.96 2.95 0.54
C PRO A 80 13.85 2.81 1.58
N LEU A 81 13.38 1.60 1.85
CA LEU A 81 12.33 1.30 2.82
C LEU A 81 12.86 0.89 4.19
N ALA A 82 14.18 0.77 4.36
CA ALA A 82 14.79 0.42 5.65
C ALA A 82 14.36 1.41 6.74
N GLY A 83 13.93 0.89 7.88
CA GLY A 83 13.43 1.65 9.03
C GLY A 83 12.02 2.24 8.86
N LYS A 84 11.33 1.97 7.75
CA LYS A 84 9.98 2.50 7.49
C LYS A 84 8.88 1.50 7.79
N VAL A 85 7.69 2.03 8.07
CA VAL A 85 6.45 1.25 8.09
C VAL A 85 5.95 1.08 6.66
N VAL A 86 5.70 -0.16 6.26
CA VAL A 86 5.20 -0.52 4.94
C VAL A 86 3.84 -1.18 5.07
N ILE A 87 2.82 -0.54 4.52
CA ILE A 87 1.47 -1.11 4.42
C ILE A 87 1.43 -2.05 3.21
N ASP A 88 1.15 -3.33 3.48
CA ASP A 88 0.95 -4.35 2.46
C ASP A 88 -0.54 -4.56 2.20
N THR A 89 -0.98 -4.26 0.99
CA THR A 89 -2.36 -4.49 0.54
C THR A 89 -2.49 -5.71 -0.38
N CYS A 90 -1.39 -6.45 -0.60
CA CYS A 90 -1.35 -7.51 -1.59
C CYS A 90 -2.14 -8.75 -1.14
N ASN A 91 -2.77 -9.41 -2.11
CA ASN A 91 -3.35 -10.73 -1.94
C ASN A 91 -2.66 -11.70 -2.90
N TYR A 92 -2.49 -12.94 -2.47
CA TYR A 92 -2.01 -14.01 -3.30
C TYR A 92 -3.14 -14.61 -4.14
N HIS A 93 -2.93 -14.65 -5.46
CA HIS A 93 -3.84 -15.29 -6.42
C HIS A 93 -3.01 -16.16 -7.37
N PRO A 94 -2.96 -17.50 -7.18
CA PRO A 94 -2.10 -18.38 -7.97
C PRO A 94 -2.30 -18.24 -9.49
N GLN A 95 -3.54 -17.98 -9.92
CA GLN A 95 -3.88 -17.80 -11.35
C GLN A 95 -3.24 -16.55 -11.96
N ARG A 96 -2.94 -15.53 -11.15
CA ARG A 96 -2.31 -14.27 -11.56
C ARG A 96 -0.82 -14.24 -11.27
N ASP A 97 -0.45 -14.73 -10.10
CA ASP A 97 0.88 -14.55 -9.51
C ASP A 97 1.82 -15.73 -9.79
N GLY A 98 1.28 -16.86 -10.29
CA GLY A 98 1.96 -18.14 -10.36
C GLY A 98 1.90 -18.87 -9.02
N GLN A 99 2.28 -20.15 -9.02
CA GLN A 99 2.35 -20.93 -7.79
C GLN A 99 3.59 -20.54 -6.98
N ILE A 100 3.40 -20.33 -5.69
CA ILE A 100 4.45 -20.05 -4.71
C ILE A 100 4.35 -21.14 -3.64
N PRO A 101 5.25 -22.15 -3.63
CA PRO A 101 5.11 -23.34 -2.80
C PRO A 101 4.90 -23.05 -1.31
N GLU A 102 5.57 -22.03 -0.77
CA GLU A 102 5.45 -21.67 0.64
C GLU A 102 4.07 -21.09 0.98
N LEU A 103 3.42 -20.42 0.02
CA LEU A 103 2.07 -19.87 0.20
C LEU A 103 1.02 -20.97 -0.08
N ASP A 104 1.25 -21.82 -1.09
CA ASP A 104 0.34 -22.92 -1.43
C ASP A 104 0.25 -23.96 -0.30
N SER A 105 1.35 -24.20 0.40
CA SER A 105 1.40 -25.11 1.55
C SER A 105 0.95 -24.49 2.87
N GLY A 106 0.74 -23.17 2.91
CA GLY A 106 0.44 -22.44 4.12
C GLY A 106 1.63 -22.30 5.09
N ALA A 107 2.85 -22.59 4.64
CA ALA A 107 4.07 -22.41 5.44
C ALA A 107 4.39 -20.94 5.71
N LEU A 108 3.92 -20.05 4.83
CA LEU A 108 4.02 -18.60 4.96
C LEU A 108 2.71 -17.93 4.57
N THR A 109 2.49 -16.75 5.15
CA THR A 109 1.53 -15.77 4.62
C THR A 109 2.17 -14.89 3.54
N SER A 110 1.36 -14.22 2.74
CA SER A 110 1.88 -13.27 1.73
C SER A 110 2.64 -12.10 2.36
N SER A 111 2.26 -11.67 3.56
CA SER A 111 2.96 -10.59 4.28
C SER A 111 4.30 -11.04 4.82
N GLU A 112 4.43 -12.26 5.32
CA GLU A 112 5.73 -12.81 5.73
C GLU A 112 6.69 -12.96 4.56
N LEU A 113 6.18 -13.30 3.36
CA LEU A 113 6.98 -13.32 2.15
C LEU A 113 7.49 -11.90 1.80
N ILE A 114 6.63 -10.89 1.92
CA ILE A 114 7.01 -9.48 1.72
C ILE A 114 7.98 -9.02 2.81
N GLN A 115 7.76 -9.38 4.08
CA GLN A 115 8.65 -9.05 5.18
C GLN A 115 10.07 -9.63 4.99
N ARG A 116 10.19 -10.83 4.43
CA ARG A 116 11.50 -11.42 4.08
C ARG A 116 12.24 -10.62 3.01
N HIS A 117 11.53 -10.03 2.06
CA HIS A 117 12.11 -9.15 1.05
C HIS A 117 12.48 -7.78 1.62
N LEU A 118 11.76 -7.31 2.63
CA LEU A 118 11.94 -6.02 3.30
C LEU A 118 12.39 -6.22 4.77
N PRO A 119 13.56 -6.82 5.02
CA PRO A 119 13.92 -7.27 6.37
C PRO A 119 14.13 -6.13 7.37
N GLU A 120 14.43 -4.93 6.88
CA GLU A 120 14.65 -3.75 7.71
C GLU A 120 13.42 -2.83 7.80
N SER A 121 12.27 -3.24 7.26
CA SER A 121 11.01 -2.50 7.32
C SER A 121 10.04 -3.19 8.27
N ALA A 122 9.10 -2.46 8.86
CA ALA A 122 7.98 -3.03 9.60
C ALA A 122 6.77 -3.18 8.66
N VAL A 123 6.46 -4.41 8.24
CA VAL A 123 5.33 -4.67 7.33
C VAL A 123 4.04 -4.83 8.12
N VAL A 124 3.01 -4.07 7.72
CA VAL A 124 1.65 -4.15 8.26
C VAL A 124 0.67 -4.46 7.14
N LYS A 125 -0.03 -5.57 7.23
CA LYS A 125 -1.13 -5.92 6.33
C LYS A 125 -2.32 -5.02 6.61
N ALA A 126 -2.85 -4.34 5.58
CA ALA A 126 -4.08 -3.57 5.66
C ALA A 126 -4.76 -3.45 4.29
N PHE A 127 -6.05 -3.12 4.25
CA PHE A 127 -6.86 -2.89 3.04
C PHE A 127 -6.95 -4.07 2.06
N ASN A 128 -6.43 -5.24 2.40
CA ASN A 128 -6.45 -6.42 1.54
C ASN A 128 -7.82 -7.12 1.48
N ASN A 129 -8.70 -6.84 2.43
CA ASN A 129 -10.00 -7.49 2.63
C ASN A 129 -11.20 -6.58 2.31
N ILE A 130 -10.97 -5.44 1.68
CA ILE A 130 -12.05 -4.53 1.28
C ILE A 130 -12.06 -4.29 -0.23
N TYR A 131 -13.24 -4.27 -0.82
CA TYR A 131 -13.40 -3.87 -2.21
C TYR A 131 -13.12 -2.36 -2.37
N TYR A 132 -12.33 -1.96 -3.35
CA TYR A 132 -11.83 -0.59 -3.49
C TYR A 132 -12.94 0.49 -3.51
N ARG A 133 -14.11 0.18 -4.08
CA ARG A 133 -15.26 1.09 -4.07
C ARG A 133 -15.85 1.24 -2.67
N HIS A 134 -15.88 0.18 -1.89
CA HIS A 134 -16.36 0.21 -0.51
C HIS A 134 -15.38 0.98 0.38
N LEU A 135 -14.08 0.87 0.15
CA LEU A 135 -13.08 1.67 0.86
C LEU A 135 -13.37 3.17 0.74
N ALA A 136 -13.79 3.64 -0.45
CA ALA A 136 -14.15 5.04 -0.67
C ALA A 136 -15.54 5.42 -0.10
N SER A 137 -16.52 4.50 -0.13
CA SER A 137 -17.94 4.85 0.10
C SER A 137 -18.49 4.48 1.48
N LEU A 138 -17.83 3.57 2.22
CA LEU A 138 -18.30 3.09 3.51
C LEU A 138 -17.69 3.81 4.72
N ALA A 139 -16.94 4.89 4.49
CA ALA A 139 -16.44 5.72 5.59
C ALA A 139 -17.62 6.28 6.42
N ARG A 140 -17.51 6.19 7.74
CA ARG A 140 -18.50 6.71 8.68
C ARG A 140 -17.80 7.47 9.80
N PRO A 141 -18.45 8.45 10.43
CA PRO A 141 -17.93 9.13 11.60
C PRO A 141 -17.55 8.16 12.72
N SER A 142 -16.66 8.59 13.59
CA SER A 142 -16.34 7.83 14.81
C SER A 142 -17.60 7.62 15.64
N GLY A 143 -17.80 6.37 16.13
CA GLY A 143 -18.96 5.99 16.92
C GLY A 143 -20.22 5.61 16.13
N ALA A 144 -20.26 5.73 14.81
CA ALA A 144 -21.40 5.26 14.02
C ALA A 144 -21.56 3.74 14.14
N ALA A 145 -22.80 3.28 14.36
CA ALA A 145 -23.10 1.86 14.57
C ALA A 145 -22.87 0.99 13.32
N ASP A 146 -22.89 1.60 12.11
CA ASP A 146 -22.70 0.95 10.81
C ASP A 146 -21.28 1.11 10.25
N ARG A 147 -20.28 1.39 11.10
CA ARG A 147 -18.87 1.46 10.68
C ARG A 147 -18.36 0.10 10.24
N SER A 148 -17.63 0.11 9.12
CA SER A 148 -16.87 -1.04 8.67
C SER A 148 -15.61 -1.23 9.52
N TYR A 149 -15.25 -2.47 9.81
CA TYR A 149 -13.96 -2.82 10.41
C TYR A 149 -12.95 -3.07 9.30
N LEU A 150 -11.77 -2.46 9.44
CA LEU A 150 -10.62 -2.70 8.60
C LEU A 150 -9.52 -3.32 9.47
N PRO A 151 -9.44 -4.65 9.54
CA PRO A 151 -8.42 -5.31 10.34
C PRO A 151 -7.03 -5.05 9.78
N ILE A 152 -6.06 -4.90 10.66
CA ILE A 152 -4.65 -4.81 10.35
C ILE A 152 -3.91 -5.96 11.05
N ALA A 153 -2.81 -6.43 10.45
CA ALA A 153 -1.96 -7.47 11.01
C ALA A 153 -0.48 -7.13 10.78
N GLY A 154 0.35 -7.44 11.75
CA GLY A 154 1.80 -7.23 11.71
C GLY A 154 2.42 -7.54 13.07
N ASP A 155 3.70 -7.85 13.09
CA ASP A 155 4.41 -8.25 14.31
C ASP A 155 4.86 -7.03 15.12
N ASP A 156 5.18 -5.91 14.47
CA ASP A 156 5.57 -4.67 15.12
C ASP A 156 4.35 -3.91 15.66
N ALA A 157 4.26 -3.77 16.98
CA ALA A 157 3.15 -3.08 17.64
C ALA A 157 3.14 -1.57 17.35
N ALA A 158 4.30 -0.92 17.28
CA ALA A 158 4.40 0.51 17.00
C ALA A 158 4.01 0.81 15.55
N ALA A 159 4.42 -0.04 14.62
CA ALA A 159 4.00 0.07 13.22
C ALA A 159 2.48 -0.07 13.04
N LYS A 160 1.84 -0.97 13.79
CA LYS A 160 0.36 -1.09 13.76
C LYS A 160 -0.35 0.13 14.32
N VAL A 161 0.25 0.83 15.28
CA VAL A 161 -0.31 2.10 15.78
C VAL A 161 -0.16 3.24 14.78
N ALA A 162 0.87 3.19 13.93
CA ALA A 162 1.11 4.19 12.89
C ALA A 162 0.17 4.04 11.68
N VAL A 163 -0.43 2.86 11.48
CA VAL A 163 -1.36 2.53 10.40
C VAL A 163 -2.81 2.69 10.82
#